data_00497891cffce87520e609c7a8460eb0
#
_entry.id   00497891cffce87520e609c7a8460eb0
#
_cell.length_a   1.000
_cell.length_b   1.000
_cell.length_c   1.000
_cell.angle_alpha   90.00
_cell.angle_beta   90.00
_cell.angle_gamma   90.00
#
_symmetry.space_group_name_H-M   'P 1'
#
loop_
_entity.id
_entity.type
_entity.pdbx_description
1 polymer ?
#
loop_
_entity_poly.entity_id
_entity_poly.type
_entity_poly.pdbx_seq_one_letter_code
_entity_poly.pdbx_strand_id
1 'polypeptide(L)'
;MTSEMQSFKPDLYIIARIIKTLKEKKRINRTALATSTGLSYDKFVKYFDWMLEKGFVVIDENGLVVLTNVGCNAYDELVQWIMKYVGQLKFPRLRLRT
;
A
#
# COMPACT_ATOMS: atom_id res chain seq x y z
N MET A 1 -10.87 -14.47 -19.02
CA MET A 1 -10.79 -14.07 -18.60
C MET A 1 -10.34 -13.46 -18.13
N THR A 2 -10.38 -13.58 -17.81
CA THR A 2 -9.79 -13.06 -17.27
C THR A 2 -9.37 -11.87 -17.40
N SER A 3 -9.75 -11.33 -18.04
CA SER A 3 -9.20 -10.07 -18.39
C SER A 3 -9.52 -9.01 -17.39
N GLU A 4 -10.59 -9.12 -16.71
CA GLU A 4 -10.85 -8.10 -15.73
C GLU A 4 -9.86 -8.16 -14.60
N MET A 5 -9.30 -9.29 -14.36
CA MET A 5 -8.24 -9.34 -13.38
C MET A 5 -7.04 -8.56 -13.83
N GLN A 6 -6.87 -8.52 -15.13
CA GLN A 6 -5.73 -7.80 -15.68
C GLN A 6 -5.97 -6.32 -15.73
N SER A 7 -7.21 -5.91 -15.55
CA SER A 7 -7.50 -4.50 -15.64
C SER A 7 -7.00 -3.73 -14.43
N PHE A 8 -6.78 -4.40 -13.30
CA PHE A 8 -6.28 -3.69 -12.13
C PHE A 8 -4.76 -3.71 -12.15
N LYS A 9 -4.18 -2.54 -12.27
CA LYS A 9 -2.73 -2.38 -12.27
C LYS A 9 -2.38 -1.42 -11.14
N PRO A 10 -1.99 -1.95 -10.00
CA PRO A 10 -1.75 -1.08 -8.86
C PRO A 10 -0.57 -0.16 -9.07
N ASP A 11 -0.75 1.06 -8.62
CA ASP A 11 0.31 2.05 -8.62
C ASP A 11 1.17 1.79 -7.38
N LEU A 12 2.46 1.60 -7.59
CA LEU A 12 3.35 1.24 -6.50
C LEU A 12 3.45 2.31 -5.43
N TYR A 13 3.33 3.58 -5.83
CA TYR A 13 3.38 4.66 -4.84
C TYR A 13 2.15 4.65 -3.95
N ILE A 14 1.00 4.27 -4.52
CA ILE A 14 -0.20 4.17 -3.72
C ILE A 14 -0.09 3.02 -2.73
N ILE A 15 0.41 1.88 -3.19
CA ILE A 15 0.62 0.74 -2.31
C ILE A 15 1.57 1.13 -1.18
N ALA A 16 2.68 1.78 -1.53
CA ALA A 16 3.64 2.20 -0.52
C ALA A 16 3.01 3.15 0.49
N ARG A 17 2.15 4.04 0.03
CA ARG A 17 1.49 4.99 0.91
C ARG A 17 0.58 4.28 1.90
N ILE A 18 -0.18 3.30 1.40
CA ILE A 18 -1.08 2.56 2.28
C ILE A 18 -0.29 1.78 3.32
N ILE A 19 0.76 1.10 2.88
CA ILE A 19 1.55 0.29 3.81
C ILE A 19 2.26 1.18 4.82
N LYS A 20 2.79 2.30 4.37
CA LYS A 20 3.47 3.22 5.28
C LYS A 20 2.50 3.70 6.37
N THR A 21 1.28 4.02 5.96
CA THR A 21 0.26 4.45 6.92
C THR A 21 -0.01 3.34 7.93
N LEU A 22 -0.11 2.09 7.45
CA LEU A 22 -0.35 0.98 8.35
C LEU A 22 0.82 0.74 9.30
N LYS A 23 2.04 0.95 8.84
CA LYS A 23 3.20 0.81 9.71
C LYS A 23 3.18 1.87 10.81
N GLU A 24 2.70 3.06 10.50
CA GLU A 24 2.65 4.14 11.47
C GLU A 24 1.48 3.99 12.45
N LYS A 25 0.34 3.57 11.95
CA LYS A 25 -0.87 3.52 12.76
C LYS A 25 -1.06 2.20 13.49
N LYS A 26 -0.42 1.14 13.04
CA LYS A 26 -0.52 -0.20 13.59
C LYS A 26 -1.84 -0.86 13.27
N ARG A 27 -2.95 -0.30 13.74
CA ARG A 27 -4.29 -0.81 13.50
C ARG A 27 -5.19 0.36 13.20
N ILE A 28 -6.04 0.19 12.21
CA ILE A 28 -6.87 1.30 11.77
C ILE A 28 -8.04 0.70 11.02
N ASN A 29 -9.23 1.29 11.17
CA ASN A 29 -10.36 0.79 10.41
C ASN A 29 -10.25 1.25 8.95
N ARG A 30 -11.06 0.62 8.09
CA ARG A 30 -10.93 0.85 6.67
C ARG A 30 -11.22 2.29 6.27
N THR A 31 -12.24 2.87 6.86
CA THR A 31 -12.61 4.24 6.53
C THR A 31 -11.50 5.22 6.90
N ALA A 32 -10.95 5.05 8.09
CA ALA A 32 -9.88 5.92 8.53
C ALA A 32 -8.63 5.72 7.68
N LEU A 33 -8.37 4.48 7.27
CA LEU A 33 -7.22 4.20 6.42
C LEU A 33 -7.37 4.89 5.06
N ALA A 34 -8.56 4.78 4.46
CA ALA A 34 -8.81 5.45 3.19
C ALA A 34 -8.62 6.96 3.33
N THR A 35 -9.15 7.54 4.40
CA THR A 35 -9.03 8.96 4.64
C THR A 35 -7.57 9.36 4.82
N SER A 36 -6.82 8.57 5.58
CA SER A 36 -5.42 8.88 5.87
C SER A 36 -4.56 8.84 4.61
N THR A 37 -4.92 8.01 3.65
CA THR A 37 -4.15 7.90 2.42
C THR A 37 -4.58 8.92 1.37
N GLY A 38 -5.70 9.59 1.60
CA GLY A 38 -6.18 10.59 0.66
C GLY A 38 -6.84 10.00 -0.57
N LEU A 39 -7.17 8.71 -0.55
CA LEU A 39 -7.82 8.07 -1.67
C LEU A 39 -9.33 8.19 -1.57
N SER A 40 -10.00 8.26 -2.72
CA SER A 40 -11.44 8.09 -2.72
C SER A 40 -11.73 6.68 -2.22
N TYR A 41 -12.91 6.51 -1.65
CA TYR A 41 -13.23 5.20 -1.08
C TYR A 41 -13.29 4.12 -2.16
N ASP A 42 -13.83 4.46 -3.34
CA ASP A 42 -13.89 3.49 -4.44
C ASP A 42 -12.50 3.04 -4.86
N LYS A 43 -11.56 3.97 -4.95
CA LYS A 43 -10.21 3.62 -5.32
C LYS A 43 -9.55 2.81 -4.20
N PHE A 44 -9.78 3.24 -2.97
CA PHE A 44 -9.22 2.52 -1.83
C PHE A 44 -9.68 1.07 -1.80
N VAL A 45 -10.96 0.82 -2.04
CA VAL A 45 -11.50 -0.54 -1.98
C VAL A 45 -10.78 -1.45 -2.97
N LYS A 46 -10.50 -0.95 -4.17
CA LYS A 46 -9.80 -1.76 -5.17
C LYS A 46 -8.40 -2.15 -4.69
N TYR A 47 -7.69 -1.20 -4.11
CA TYR A 47 -6.36 -1.50 -3.57
C TYR A 47 -6.45 -2.42 -2.38
N PHE A 48 -7.41 -2.16 -1.51
CA PHE A 48 -7.55 -2.94 -0.29
C PHE A 48 -7.89 -4.40 -0.61
N ASP A 49 -8.82 -4.63 -1.54
CA ASP A 49 -9.16 -6.00 -1.93
C ASP A 49 -7.97 -6.71 -2.51
N TRP A 50 -7.19 -6.01 -3.33
CA TRP A 50 -5.99 -6.58 -3.92
C TRP A 50 -4.98 -6.94 -2.83
N MET A 51 -4.81 -6.07 -1.85
CA MET A 51 -3.86 -6.31 -0.78
C MET A 51 -4.29 -7.46 0.14
N LEU A 52 -5.61 -7.59 0.36
CA LEU A 52 -6.12 -8.74 1.09
C LEU A 52 -5.82 -10.03 0.34
N GLU A 53 -6.05 -10.01 -0.95
CA GLU A 53 -5.83 -11.19 -1.79
C GLU A 53 -4.36 -11.60 -1.77
N LYS A 54 -3.47 -10.64 -1.77
CA LYS A 54 -2.03 -10.92 -1.75
C LYS A 54 -1.52 -11.28 -0.37
N GLY A 55 -2.36 -11.17 0.64
CA GLY A 55 -1.94 -11.46 2.00
C GLY A 55 -1.12 -10.37 2.65
N PHE A 56 -1.14 -9.17 2.08
CA PHE A 56 -0.37 -8.06 2.62
C PHE A 56 -1.03 -7.48 3.87
N VAL A 57 -2.35 -7.58 3.96
CA VAL A 57 -3.10 -7.09 5.11
C VAL A 57 -4.14 -8.13 5.50
N VAL A 58 -4.57 -8.05 6.73
CA VAL A 58 -5.68 -8.86 7.23
C VAL A 58 -6.57 -7.96 8.05
N ILE A 59 -7.78 -8.43 8.30
CA ILE A 59 -8.70 -7.73 9.19
C ILE A 59 -8.77 -8.54 10.47
N ASP A 60 -8.50 -7.89 11.59
CA ASP A 60 -8.48 -8.61 12.86
C ASP A 60 -9.90 -8.79 13.39
N GLU A 61 -10.00 -9.40 14.56
CA GLU A 61 -11.29 -9.73 15.13
C GLU A 61 -12.13 -8.50 15.48
N ASN A 62 -11.50 -7.35 15.58
CA ASN A 62 -12.19 -6.10 15.86
C ASN A 62 -12.54 -5.31 14.62
N GLY A 63 -12.27 -5.89 13.45
CA GLY A 63 -12.56 -5.21 12.19
C GLY A 63 -11.52 -4.22 11.78
N LEU A 64 -10.35 -4.26 12.39
CA LEU A 64 -9.28 -3.32 12.07
C LEU A 64 -8.30 -3.94 11.09
N VAL A 65 -7.75 -3.09 10.23
CA VAL A 65 -6.78 -3.52 9.23
C VAL A 65 -5.41 -3.61 9.87
N VAL A 66 -4.73 -4.71 9.64
CA VAL A 66 -3.40 -4.95 10.19
C VAL A 66 -2.48 -5.39 9.07
N LEU A 67 -1.28 -4.81 9.02
CA LEU A 67 -0.27 -5.19 8.05
C LEU A 67 0.35 -6.51 8.47
N THR A 68 0.46 -7.45 7.53
CA THR A 68 1.07 -8.74 7.81
C THR A 68 2.57 -8.66 7.59
N ASN A 69 3.28 -9.71 8.03
CA ASN A 69 4.70 -9.81 7.74
C ASN A 69 4.95 -9.87 6.24
N VAL A 70 4.06 -10.53 5.50
CA VAL A 70 4.19 -10.59 4.05
C VAL A 70 4.11 -9.19 3.46
N GLY A 71 3.15 -8.39 3.95
CA GLY A 71 3.03 -7.02 3.47
C GLY A 71 4.22 -6.17 3.84
N CYS A 72 4.72 -6.33 5.05
CA CYS A 72 5.88 -5.58 5.51
C CYS A 72 7.10 -5.93 4.66
N ASN A 73 7.31 -7.20 4.40
CA ASN A 73 8.44 -7.64 3.58
C ASN A 73 8.31 -7.15 2.15
N ALA A 74 7.10 -7.17 1.61
CA ALA A 74 6.89 -6.68 0.25
C ALA A 74 7.24 -5.20 0.15
N TYR A 75 6.88 -4.43 1.17
CA TYR A 75 7.22 -3.02 1.19
C TYR A 75 8.73 -2.81 1.23
N ASP A 76 9.40 -3.56 2.10
CA ASP A 76 10.85 -3.43 2.22
C ASP A 76 11.53 -3.79 0.90
N GLU A 77 11.07 -4.84 0.24
CA GLU A 77 11.63 -5.24 -1.04
C GLU A 77 11.41 -4.18 -2.11
N LEU A 78 10.22 -3.58 -2.10
CA LEU A 78 9.91 -2.54 -3.06
C LEU A 78 10.83 -1.34 -2.86
N VAL A 79 11.01 -0.92 -1.62
CA VAL A 79 11.87 0.21 -1.33
C VAL A 79 13.31 -0.08 -1.75
N GLN A 80 13.80 -1.28 -1.44
CA GLN A 80 15.15 -1.65 -1.81
C GLN A 80 15.34 -1.69 -3.31
N TRP A 81 14.33 -2.21 -4.02
CA TRP A 81 14.38 -2.29 -5.46
C TRP A 81 14.49 -0.88 -6.06
N ILE A 82 13.67 0.03 -5.55
CA ILE A 82 13.68 1.40 -6.05
C ILE A 82 15.02 2.06 -5.77
N MET A 83 15.53 1.89 -4.55
CA MET A 83 16.81 2.47 -4.20
C MET A 83 17.94 1.93 -5.05
N LYS A 84 17.86 0.65 -5.39
CA LYS A 84 18.94 0.01 -6.15
C LYS A 84 18.90 0.40 -7.62
N TYR A 85 17.71 0.41 -8.21
CA TYR A 85 17.60 0.54 -9.66
C TYR A 85 17.23 1.93 -10.13
N VAL A 86 16.59 2.69 -9.28
CA VAL A 86 16.21 4.06 -9.63
C VAL A 86 17.13 5.06 -8.98
N GLY A 87 17.92 4.59 -8.01
CA GLY A 87 18.85 5.40 -7.30
C GLY A 87 18.26 5.88 -6.02
N GLN A 88 17.65 7.01 -6.04
CA GLN A 88 17.01 7.54 -4.85
C GLN A 88 15.54 7.42 -4.97
N LEU A 89 14.91 7.16 -3.85
CA LEU A 89 13.48 7.17 -3.82
C LEU A 89 13.03 8.61 -3.82
N LYS A 90 12.58 9.07 -4.94
CA LYS A 90 12.21 10.46 -5.07
C LYS A 90 10.74 10.60 -5.02
N PHE A 91 10.27 10.80 -3.86
CA PHE A 91 8.90 11.24 -3.77
C PHE A 91 8.91 12.73 -4.05
N PRO A 92 7.95 13.15 -4.60
CA PRO A 92 7.93 14.48 -5.14
C PRO A 92 8.72 15.44 -4.37
N ARG A 93 9.26 15.52 -4.22
CA ARG A 93 9.95 16.21 -3.85
C ARG A 93 10.97 16.05 -3.29
N LEU A 94 11.13 15.36 -3.12
CA LEU A 94 12.24 15.20 -2.43
C LEU A 94 13.39 15.59 -3.14
N ARG A 95 13.45 15.84 -3.89
CA ARG A 95 14.34 16.07 -4.42
C ARG A 95 15.08 16.60 -4.46
N LEU A 96 15.09 16.90 -4.35
CA LEU A 96 15.65 17.32 -4.35
C LEU A 96 16.60 17.68 -4.23
N ARG A 97 16.92 17.68 -4.15
CA ARG A 97 17.78 17.86 -3.97
C ARG A 97 18.47 17.95 -4.11
N THR A 98 18.49 17.95 -4.18
CA THR A 98 19.01 17.86 -4.28
C THR A 98 19.41 17.99 -4.47
#